data_b6e6f85e09de47ee71a000f69c34cbb7
#
_entry.id   b6e6f85e09de47ee71a000f69c34cbb7
#
_cell.length_a   1.000
_cell.length_b   1.000
_cell.length_c   1.000
_cell.angle_alpha   90.00
_cell.angle_beta   90.00
_cell.angle_gamma   90.00
#
_symmetry.space_group_name_H-M   'P 1'
#
loop_
_entity.id
_entity.type
_entity.pdbx_description
1 polymer ?
#
loop_
_entity_poly.entity_id
_entity_poly.type
_entity_poly.pdbx_seq_one_letter_code
_entity_poly.pdbx_strand_id
1 'polypeptide(L)'
;MAQGKRARPAAAARPRMRIALVEPDTRQAEAIVRLLIAGGHACRHFPLGAQLFEILEEETFDLLIAAWWCGDTGADDLIPSARKLLPGLPAIVLMVAPHESEIVTTLQAGADDCISKPVRGPELLARIDALLRRAGVRRPRNRVRHGFGDYLFDSGRYEVSFRGQTVTLTPKEYRFALLLFTNASRPVSRARILETVWNLNRDVRSRTLDTHASRLRSKLQLGPEHGWRLTTLYGFGYQLERLPISPTRISDSVDENVGSEEKL
;
A
#
# COMPACT_ATOMS: atom_id res chain seq x y z
N MET A 1 17.78 -41.08 -22.87
CA MET A 1 16.76 -40.03 -22.98
C MET A 1 16.55 -39.41 -21.63
N ALA A 2 17.17 -38.26 -21.36
CA ALA A 2 17.09 -37.56 -20.10
C ALA A 2 15.98 -36.51 -20.18
N GLN A 3 14.87 -36.72 -19.46
CA GLN A 3 13.80 -35.75 -19.33
C GLN A 3 14.28 -34.62 -18.46
N GLY A 4 14.54 -33.44 -19.05
CA GLY A 4 14.84 -32.20 -18.35
C GLY A 4 13.69 -31.79 -17.43
N LYS A 5 13.93 -31.81 -16.10
CA LYS A 5 13.06 -31.18 -15.10
C LYS A 5 12.98 -29.68 -15.42
N ARG A 6 11.88 -29.25 -16.02
CA ARG A 6 11.56 -27.82 -16.13
C ARG A 6 11.47 -27.25 -14.71
N ALA A 7 12.40 -26.39 -14.34
CA ALA A 7 12.36 -25.64 -13.11
C ALA A 7 11.04 -24.86 -13.05
N ARG A 8 10.25 -25.07 -11.97
CA ARG A 8 9.06 -24.26 -11.68
C ARG A 8 9.50 -22.80 -11.60
N PRO A 9 8.84 -21.87 -12.30
CA PRO A 9 9.18 -20.46 -12.17
C PRO A 9 9.01 -20.06 -10.71
N ALA A 10 10.02 -19.34 -10.16
CA ALA A 10 10.00 -18.81 -8.81
C ALA A 10 8.66 -18.08 -8.58
N ALA A 11 7.97 -18.42 -7.49
CA ALA A 11 6.68 -17.85 -7.14
C ALA A 11 6.85 -16.32 -7.10
N ALA A 12 6.19 -15.63 -8.03
CA ALA A 12 6.26 -14.18 -8.14
C ALA A 12 5.81 -13.57 -6.80
N ALA A 13 6.64 -12.71 -6.21
CA ALA A 13 6.38 -12.07 -4.93
C ALA A 13 4.97 -11.43 -4.89
N ARG A 14 4.20 -11.71 -3.83
CA ARG A 14 2.86 -11.17 -3.64
C ARG A 14 2.94 -9.66 -3.35
N PRO A 15 1.98 -8.83 -3.81
CA PRO A 15 1.95 -7.43 -3.44
C PRO A 15 1.76 -7.29 -1.93
N ARG A 16 2.54 -6.42 -1.31
CA ARG A 16 2.41 -6.13 0.12
C ARG A 16 1.15 -5.29 0.33
N MET A 17 0.16 -5.85 1.03
CA MET A 17 -1.09 -5.17 1.37
C MET A 17 -1.05 -4.64 2.79
N ARG A 18 -1.79 -3.57 3.05
CA ARG A 18 -2.09 -3.09 4.39
C ARG A 18 -3.47 -3.63 4.77
N ILE A 19 -3.49 -4.54 5.72
CA ILE A 19 -4.69 -5.24 6.16
C ILE A 19 -5.10 -4.74 7.54
N ALA A 20 -6.35 -4.31 7.70
CA ALA A 20 -6.96 -4.11 9.00
C ALA A 20 -7.57 -5.44 9.46
N LEU A 21 -7.22 -5.90 10.63
CA LEU A 21 -7.81 -7.07 11.28
C LEU A 21 -8.58 -6.62 12.52
N VAL A 22 -9.90 -6.82 12.53
CA VAL A 22 -10.74 -6.61 13.71
C VAL A 22 -11.10 -7.96 14.30
N GLU A 23 -10.49 -8.31 15.43
CA GLU A 23 -10.65 -9.60 16.10
C GLU A 23 -10.50 -9.41 17.61
N PRO A 24 -11.58 -9.66 18.40
CA PRO A 24 -11.53 -9.49 19.86
C PRO A 24 -10.65 -10.52 20.56
N ASP A 25 -10.58 -11.74 20.04
CA ASP A 25 -9.74 -12.79 20.61
C ASP A 25 -8.27 -12.57 20.24
N THR A 26 -7.48 -12.14 21.23
CA THR A 26 -6.06 -11.81 21.06
C THR A 26 -5.25 -13.00 20.53
N ARG A 27 -5.55 -14.24 20.98
CA ARG A 27 -4.80 -15.44 20.53
C ARG A 27 -5.06 -15.74 19.06
N GLN A 28 -6.32 -15.61 18.62
CA GLN A 28 -6.70 -15.76 17.23
C GLN A 28 -6.10 -14.64 16.39
N ALA A 29 -6.18 -13.39 16.87
CA ALA A 29 -5.60 -12.24 16.20
C ALA A 29 -4.10 -12.42 15.94
N GLU A 30 -3.34 -12.81 16.97
CA GLU A 30 -1.90 -13.07 16.82
C GLU A 30 -1.59 -14.16 15.80
N ALA A 31 -2.37 -15.24 15.80
CA ALA A 31 -2.20 -16.32 14.82
C ALA A 31 -2.44 -15.81 13.39
N ILE A 32 -3.52 -15.05 13.18
CA ILE A 32 -3.86 -14.48 11.87
C ILE A 32 -2.82 -13.44 11.43
N VAL A 33 -2.37 -12.56 12.34
CA VAL A 33 -1.31 -11.58 12.06
C VAL A 33 -0.03 -12.29 11.59
N ARG A 34 0.41 -13.35 12.28
CA ARG A 34 1.58 -14.15 11.87
C ARG A 34 1.40 -14.74 10.45
N LEU A 35 0.22 -15.28 10.14
CA LEU A 35 -0.08 -15.82 8.80
C LEU A 35 -0.01 -14.73 7.72
N LEU A 36 -0.57 -13.55 7.99
CA LEU A 36 -0.58 -12.43 7.05
C LEU A 36 0.84 -11.87 6.82
N ILE A 37 1.63 -11.72 7.87
CA ILE A 37 3.04 -11.29 7.78
C ILE A 37 3.87 -12.31 7.00
N ALA A 38 3.72 -13.60 7.28
CA ALA A 38 4.37 -14.68 6.52
C ALA A 38 3.95 -14.69 5.05
N GLY A 39 2.70 -14.26 4.74
CA GLY A 39 2.19 -14.03 3.39
C GLY A 39 2.75 -12.78 2.70
N GLY A 40 3.58 -11.98 3.39
CA GLY A 40 4.17 -10.75 2.85
C GLY A 40 3.32 -9.50 3.02
N HIS A 41 2.23 -9.56 3.80
CA HIS A 41 1.33 -8.42 4.03
C HIS A 41 1.73 -7.64 5.29
N ALA A 42 1.30 -6.37 5.39
CA ALA A 42 1.33 -5.61 6.64
C ALA A 42 -0.05 -5.70 7.28
N CYS A 43 -0.12 -6.04 8.56
CA CYS A 43 -1.37 -6.16 9.29
C CYS A 43 -1.36 -5.25 10.52
N ARG A 44 -2.48 -4.55 10.75
CA ARG A 44 -2.76 -3.84 11.98
C ARG A 44 -3.99 -4.48 12.63
N HIS A 45 -3.84 -4.87 13.89
CA HIS A 45 -4.89 -5.49 14.68
C HIS A 45 -5.64 -4.46 15.50
N PHE A 46 -6.94 -4.63 15.59
CA PHE A 46 -7.89 -3.86 16.38
C PHE A 46 -8.76 -4.84 17.18
N PRO A 47 -8.73 -4.81 18.50
CA PRO A 47 -9.62 -5.60 19.36
C PRO A 47 -11.09 -5.25 19.20
N LEU A 48 -11.42 -3.98 18.88
CA LEU A 48 -12.77 -3.45 18.77
C LEU A 48 -13.00 -2.73 17.45
N GLY A 49 -14.23 -2.75 16.95
CA GLY A 49 -14.63 -2.03 15.75
C GLY A 49 -14.44 -0.51 15.87
N ALA A 50 -14.74 0.07 17.03
CA ALA A 50 -14.57 1.50 17.29
C ALA A 50 -13.12 1.97 17.05
N GLN A 51 -12.13 1.19 17.46
CA GLN A 51 -10.71 1.54 17.29
C GLN A 51 -10.29 1.55 15.81
N LEU A 52 -10.94 0.74 14.96
CA LEU A 52 -10.72 0.81 13.52
C LEU A 52 -11.20 2.16 12.99
N PHE A 53 -12.38 2.67 13.41
CA PHE A 53 -12.93 3.91 12.89
C PHE A 53 -12.07 5.12 13.22
N GLU A 54 -11.52 5.21 14.43
CA GLU A 54 -10.59 6.26 14.82
C GLU A 54 -9.39 6.36 13.85
N ILE A 55 -8.89 5.19 13.43
CA ILE A 55 -7.73 5.12 12.54
C ILE A 55 -8.09 5.31 11.07
N LEU A 56 -9.31 4.94 10.64
CA LEU A 56 -9.75 5.12 9.25
C LEU A 56 -9.85 6.60 8.84
N GLU A 57 -9.95 7.52 9.80
CA GLU A 57 -9.88 8.95 9.52
C GLU A 57 -8.49 9.40 9.07
N GLU A 58 -7.44 8.74 9.53
CA GLU A 58 -6.04 9.10 9.27
C GLU A 58 -5.32 8.13 8.36
N GLU A 59 -5.71 6.84 8.35
CA GLU A 59 -5.03 5.78 7.62
C GLU A 59 -5.97 5.05 6.67
N THR A 60 -5.39 4.45 5.62
CA THR A 60 -6.13 3.59 4.69
C THR A 60 -5.61 2.16 4.74
N PHE A 61 -6.52 1.25 4.44
CA PHE A 61 -6.24 -0.17 4.29
C PHE A 61 -6.64 -0.65 2.89
N ASP A 62 -6.03 -1.75 2.47
CA ASP A 62 -6.31 -2.39 1.19
C ASP A 62 -7.32 -3.52 1.33
N LEU A 63 -7.51 -4.03 2.56
CA LEU A 63 -8.42 -5.10 2.92
C LEU A 63 -8.81 -4.96 4.39
N LEU A 64 -10.07 -5.22 4.69
CA LEU A 64 -10.59 -5.44 6.03
C LEU A 64 -10.81 -6.95 6.23
N ILE A 65 -10.28 -7.49 7.33
CA ILE A 65 -10.65 -8.81 7.84
C ILE A 65 -11.30 -8.57 9.20
N ALA A 66 -12.52 -9.03 9.40
CA ALA A 66 -13.28 -8.81 10.62
C ALA A 66 -13.84 -10.13 11.17
N ALA A 67 -13.80 -10.31 12.48
CA ALA A 67 -14.65 -11.32 13.10
C ALA A 67 -16.12 -10.98 12.86
N TRP A 68 -17.00 -11.97 12.85
CA TRP A 68 -18.43 -11.72 12.69
C TRP A 68 -18.98 -10.82 13.81
N TRP A 69 -18.49 -11.01 15.03
CA TRP A 69 -18.68 -10.08 16.15
C TRP A 69 -17.35 -9.45 16.54
N CYS A 70 -17.26 -8.11 16.47
CA CYS A 70 -16.06 -7.33 16.66
C CYS A 70 -15.92 -6.75 18.07
N GLY A 71 -16.55 -7.39 19.04
CA GLY A 71 -16.52 -7.01 20.47
C GLY A 71 -17.54 -5.93 20.84
N ASP A 72 -17.70 -4.91 20.04
CA ASP A 72 -18.61 -3.77 20.23
C ASP A 72 -19.63 -3.62 19.08
N THR A 73 -19.42 -4.26 17.95
CA THR A 73 -20.28 -4.17 16.76
C THR A 73 -20.25 -5.46 15.95
N GLY A 74 -21.29 -5.75 15.19
CA GLY A 74 -21.32 -6.81 14.20
C GLY A 74 -20.60 -6.44 12.91
N ALA A 75 -20.16 -7.43 12.15
CA ALA A 75 -19.53 -7.21 10.85
C ALA A 75 -20.49 -6.59 9.82
N ASP A 76 -21.79 -6.83 9.98
CA ASP A 76 -22.89 -6.29 9.18
C ASP A 76 -23.04 -4.77 9.32
N ASP A 77 -22.74 -4.20 10.47
CA ASP A 77 -22.68 -2.75 10.70
C ASP A 77 -21.26 -2.17 10.44
N LEU A 78 -20.23 -2.92 10.83
CA LEU A 78 -18.84 -2.51 10.68
C LEU A 78 -18.47 -2.25 9.23
N ILE A 79 -18.82 -3.18 8.31
CA ILE A 79 -18.43 -3.11 6.90
C ILE A 79 -19.06 -1.91 6.18
N PRO A 80 -20.40 -1.69 6.23
CA PRO A 80 -21.01 -0.53 5.65
C PRO A 80 -20.44 0.79 6.20
N SER A 81 -20.20 0.85 7.51
CA SER A 81 -19.65 2.02 8.17
C SER A 81 -18.19 2.30 7.76
N ALA A 82 -17.35 1.26 7.69
CA ALA A 82 -15.99 1.40 7.18
C ALA A 82 -15.97 1.86 5.72
N ARG A 83 -16.92 1.41 4.88
CA ARG A 83 -17.04 1.81 3.48
C ARG A 83 -17.54 3.24 3.28
N LYS A 84 -18.24 3.84 4.24
CA LYS A 84 -18.53 5.29 4.21
C LYS A 84 -17.24 6.11 4.27
N LEU A 85 -16.22 5.62 5.01
CA LEU A 85 -14.91 6.27 5.13
C LEU A 85 -13.94 5.86 4.01
N LEU A 86 -13.98 4.57 3.62
CA LEU A 86 -13.14 3.99 2.56
C LEU A 86 -14.03 3.23 1.55
N PRO A 87 -14.73 3.90 0.66
CA PRO A 87 -15.55 3.25 -0.37
C PRO A 87 -14.76 2.23 -1.18
N GLY A 88 -15.38 1.08 -1.44
CA GLY A 88 -14.73 -0.02 -2.15
C GLY A 88 -13.66 -0.78 -1.36
N LEU A 89 -13.58 -0.61 -0.03
CA LEU A 89 -12.73 -1.42 0.82
C LEU A 89 -13.21 -2.89 0.76
N PRO A 90 -12.38 -3.82 0.26
CA PRO A 90 -12.71 -5.23 0.29
C PRO A 90 -12.78 -5.74 1.73
N ALA A 91 -13.71 -6.66 2.01
CA ALA A 91 -13.92 -7.18 3.37
C ALA A 91 -14.11 -8.70 3.37
N ILE A 92 -13.39 -9.39 4.27
CA ILE A 92 -13.55 -10.81 4.59
C ILE A 92 -14.06 -10.93 6.02
N VAL A 93 -15.10 -11.74 6.23
CA VAL A 93 -15.64 -12.00 7.57
C VAL A 93 -15.21 -13.39 8.05
N LEU A 94 -14.72 -13.45 9.30
CA LEU A 94 -14.32 -14.68 9.97
C LEU A 94 -15.45 -15.14 10.89
N MET A 95 -15.97 -16.33 10.67
CA MET A 95 -17.16 -16.87 11.35
C MET A 95 -16.86 -18.19 12.06
N VAL A 96 -17.50 -18.46 13.17
CA VAL A 96 -17.38 -19.73 13.91
C VAL A 96 -18.57 -20.62 13.52
N ALA A 97 -18.31 -21.72 12.82
CA ALA A 97 -19.33 -22.71 12.41
C ALA A 97 -20.64 -22.06 11.90
N PRO A 98 -20.57 -21.17 10.89
CA PRO A 98 -21.74 -20.38 10.49
C PRO A 98 -22.81 -21.28 9.85
N HIS A 99 -24.08 -20.95 10.13
CA HIS A 99 -25.20 -21.47 9.35
C HIS A 99 -25.26 -20.79 7.98
N GLU A 100 -25.86 -21.43 7.00
CA GLU A 100 -26.03 -20.90 5.64
C GLU A 100 -26.69 -19.51 5.66
N SER A 101 -27.73 -19.31 6.46
CA SER A 101 -28.44 -18.04 6.62
C SER A 101 -27.51 -16.90 7.11
N GLU A 102 -26.58 -17.18 8.01
CA GLU A 102 -25.63 -16.19 8.52
C GLU A 102 -24.62 -15.76 7.44
N ILE A 103 -24.15 -16.74 6.64
CA ILE A 103 -23.27 -16.45 5.50
C ILE A 103 -24.01 -15.57 4.49
N VAL A 104 -25.25 -15.90 4.14
CA VAL A 104 -26.06 -15.13 3.20
C VAL A 104 -26.27 -13.72 3.70
N THR A 105 -26.68 -13.55 4.96
CA THR A 105 -26.88 -12.22 5.56
C THR A 105 -25.60 -11.40 5.55
N THR A 106 -24.45 -11.99 5.91
CA THR A 106 -23.16 -11.31 5.94
C THR A 106 -22.72 -10.85 4.54
N LEU A 107 -22.91 -11.68 3.51
CA LEU A 107 -22.61 -11.31 2.12
C LEU A 107 -23.55 -10.21 1.62
N GLN A 108 -24.85 -10.27 1.98
CA GLN A 108 -25.83 -9.22 1.63
C GLN A 108 -25.54 -7.90 2.34
N ALA A 109 -25.01 -7.93 3.58
CA ALA A 109 -24.54 -6.74 4.29
C ALA A 109 -23.28 -6.13 3.67
N GLY A 110 -22.69 -6.82 2.69
CA GLY A 110 -21.60 -6.28 1.87
C GLY A 110 -20.24 -6.91 2.10
N ALA A 111 -20.09 -8.01 2.84
CA ALA A 111 -18.86 -8.77 2.84
C ALA A 111 -18.58 -9.33 1.44
N ASP A 112 -17.30 -9.33 1.03
CA ASP A 112 -16.89 -9.89 -0.26
C ASP A 112 -16.60 -11.40 -0.18
N ASP A 113 -16.30 -11.90 1.01
CA ASP A 113 -16.10 -13.32 1.28
C ASP A 113 -16.26 -13.62 2.78
N CYS A 114 -16.54 -14.89 3.10
CA CYS A 114 -16.64 -15.43 4.45
C CYS A 114 -15.70 -16.61 4.61
N ILE A 115 -15.02 -16.71 5.76
CA ILE A 115 -14.12 -17.80 6.09
C ILE A 115 -14.51 -18.38 7.46
N SER A 116 -14.68 -19.70 7.51
CA SER A 116 -14.93 -20.38 8.76
C SER A 116 -13.66 -20.51 9.61
N LYS A 117 -13.78 -20.25 10.91
CA LYS A 117 -12.74 -20.55 11.90
C LYS A 117 -12.75 -22.06 12.22
N PRO A 118 -11.59 -22.69 12.44
CA PRO A 118 -10.26 -22.11 12.56
C PRO A 118 -9.67 -21.70 11.20
N VAL A 119 -9.06 -20.52 11.14
CA VAL A 119 -8.51 -19.94 9.90
C VAL A 119 -7.30 -20.75 9.44
N ARG A 120 -7.38 -21.26 8.20
CA ARG A 120 -6.28 -21.99 7.55
C ARG A 120 -5.45 -21.02 6.71
N GLY A 121 -4.14 -20.91 6.99
CA GLY A 121 -3.25 -19.93 6.35
C GLY A 121 -3.27 -19.98 4.81
N PRO A 122 -3.09 -21.15 4.17
CA PRO A 122 -3.13 -21.26 2.72
C PRO A 122 -4.47 -20.82 2.10
N GLU A 123 -5.58 -21.15 2.77
CA GLU A 123 -6.93 -20.76 2.35
C GLU A 123 -7.10 -19.24 2.44
N LEU A 124 -6.81 -18.64 3.59
CA LEU A 124 -6.89 -17.19 3.80
C LEU A 124 -6.10 -16.43 2.74
N LEU A 125 -4.84 -16.81 2.50
CA LEU A 125 -3.99 -16.15 1.51
C LEU A 125 -4.52 -16.33 0.08
N ALA A 126 -5.07 -17.48 -0.26
CA ALA A 126 -5.67 -17.72 -1.58
C ALA A 126 -6.92 -16.88 -1.81
N ARG A 127 -7.78 -16.72 -0.78
CA ARG A 127 -8.99 -15.90 -0.83
C ARG A 127 -8.64 -14.40 -0.91
N ILE A 128 -7.65 -13.94 -0.15
CA ILE A 128 -7.10 -12.59 -0.27
C ILE A 128 -6.65 -12.34 -1.71
N ASP A 129 -5.82 -13.23 -2.29
CA ASP A 129 -5.35 -13.10 -3.67
C ASP A 129 -6.54 -13.07 -4.67
N ALA A 130 -7.58 -13.88 -4.46
CA ALA A 130 -8.75 -13.91 -5.33
C ALA A 130 -9.56 -12.61 -5.27
N LEU A 131 -9.76 -12.10 -4.07
CA LEU A 131 -10.52 -10.88 -3.81
C LEU A 131 -9.82 -9.66 -4.39
N LEU A 132 -8.52 -9.56 -4.22
CA LEU A 132 -7.70 -8.49 -4.78
C LEU A 132 -7.69 -8.50 -6.31
N ARG A 133 -7.75 -9.69 -6.94
CA ARG A 133 -7.91 -9.79 -8.40
C ARG A 133 -9.25 -9.22 -8.86
N ARG A 134 -10.35 -9.45 -8.10
CA ARG A 134 -11.71 -8.93 -8.42
C ARG A 134 -11.80 -7.43 -8.19
N ALA A 135 -11.25 -6.93 -7.09
CA ALA A 135 -11.25 -5.51 -6.73
C ALA A 135 -10.41 -4.62 -7.70
N GLY A 136 -9.94 -5.18 -8.81
CA GLY A 136 -9.11 -4.43 -9.77
C GLY A 136 -7.69 -4.15 -9.28
N VAL A 137 -7.30 -4.71 -8.13
CA VAL A 137 -5.90 -4.78 -7.67
C VAL A 137 -5.20 -5.90 -8.47
N ARG A 138 -5.51 -5.97 -9.79
CA ARG A 138 -4.89 -6.92 -10.69
C ARG A 138 -3.40 -6.65 -10.74
N ARG A 139 -2.60 -7.70 -10.54
CA ARG A 139 -1.28 -7.72 -11.20
C ARG A 139 -1.53 -7.50 -12.68
N PRO A 140 -0.95 -6.48 -13.31
CA PRO A 140 -0.97 -6.40 -14.76
C PRO A 140 -0.44 -7.74 -15.28
N ARG A 141 -1.20 -8.44 -16.13
CA ARG A 141 -0.74 -9.68 -16.78
C ARG A 141 0.52 -9.44 -17.63
N ASN A 142 0.73 -8.20 -18.05
CA ASN A 142 1.96 -7.71 -18.63
C ASN A 142 2.74 -6.92 -17.58
N ARG A 143 3.96 -7.35 -17.32
CA ARG A 143 4.94 -6.62 -16.51
C ARG A 143 5.37 -5.38 -17.30
N VAL A 144 4.71 -4.26 -17.02
CA VAL A 144 5.06 -2.98 -17.63
C VAL A 144 6.06 -2.29 -16.71
N ARG A 145 7.18 -1.88 -17.25
CA ARG A 145 8.16 -1.06 -16.57
C ARG A 145 8.05 0.37 -17.09
N HIS A 146 7.95 1.32 -16.18
CA HIS A 146 7.93 2.74 -16.49
C HIS A 146 9.19 3.39 -15.90
N GLY A 147 9.99 4.03 -16.74
CA GLY A 147 11.19 4.74 -16.33
C GLY A 147 10.94 6.25 -16.24
N PHE A 148 11.35 6.87 -15.13
CA PHE A 148 11.29 8.31 -14.92
C PHE A 148 12.63 8.79 -14.33
N GLY A 149 13.58 9.12 -15.20
CA GLY A 149 14.95 9.40 -14.77
C GLY A 149 15.54 8.18 -14.05
N ASP A 150 15.97 8.35 -12.80
CA ASP A 150 16.58 7.29 -12.00
C ASP A 150 15.56 6.31 -11.37
N TYR A 151 14.25 6.57 -11.54
CA TYR A 151 13.18 5.74 -10.98
C TYR A 151 12.64 4.77 -12.01
N LEU A 152 12.64 3.49 -11.66
CA LEU A 152 12.07 2.42 -12.47
C LEU A 152 10.93 1.74 -11.72
N PHE A 153 9.72 1.89 -12.23
CA PHE A 153 8.49 1.32 -11.68
C PHE A 153 8.22 -0.06 -12.29
N ASP A 154 8.05 -1.09 -11.46
CA ASP A 154 7.65 -2.44 -11.87
C ASP A 154 6.20 -2.71 -11.44
N SER A 155 5.27 -2.65 -12.40
CA SER A 155 3.85 -2.84 -12.12
C SER A 155 3.50 -4.26 -11.65
N GLY A 156 4.29 -5.27 -12.05
CA GLY A 156 4.05 -6.66 -11.69
C GLY A 156 4.37 -6.97 -10.22
N ARG A 157 5.21 -6.15 -9.59
CA ARG A 157 5.64 -6.33 -8.19
C ARG A 157 5.22 -5.19 -7.27
N TYR A 158 4.71 -4.07 -7.83
CA TYR A 158 4.51 -2.81 -7.12
C TYR A 158 5.81 -2.31 -6.47
N GLU A 159 6.92 -2.50 -7.18
CA GLU A 159 8.25 -2.09 -6.76
C GLU A 159 8.68 -0.85 -7.53
N VAL A 160 9.44 0.00 -6.86
CA VAL A 160 10.13 1.13 -7.46
C VAL A 160 11.61 1.00 -7.15
N SER A 161 12.44 0.89 -8.18
CA SER A 161 13.89 0.86 -8.05
C SER A 161 14.45 2.24 -8.37
N PHE A 162 15.34 2.75 -7.53
CA PHE A 162 16.06 4.01 -7.73
C PHE A 162 17.37 3.98 -6.96
N ARG A 163 18.43 4.52 -7.55
CA ARG A 163 19.77 4.64 -6.94
C ARG A 163 20.28 3.35 -6.28
N GLY A 164 20.09 2.21 -6.94
CA GLY A 164 20.49 0.90 -6.43
C GLY A 164 19.62 0.31 -5.32
N GLN A 165 18.58 1.04 -4.88
CA GLN A 165 17.61 0.56 -3.91
C GLN A 165 16.33 0.11 -4.60
N THR A 166 15.62 -0.82 -3.99
CA THR A 166 14.28 -1.25 -4.44
C THR A 166 13.32 -1.19 -3.26
N VAL A 167 12.22 -0.44 -3.45
CA VAL A 167 11.19 -0.24 -2.44
C VAL A 167 9.90 -0.87 -2.91
N THR A 168 9.31 -1.72 -2.08
CA THR A 168 7.98 -2.29 -2.31
C THR A 168 6.92 -1.34 -1.76
N LEU A 169 5.98 -0.96 -2.61
CA LEU A 169 4.84 -0.12 -2.27
C LEU A 169 3.57 -0.95 -2.14
N THR A 170 2.59 -0.46 -1.39
CA THR A 170 1.24 -1.00 -1.50
C THR A 170 0.65 -0.66 -2.87
N PRO A 171 -0.37 -1.38 -3.37
CA PRO A 171 -0.98 -1.09 -4.66
C PRO A 171 -1.49 0.36 -4.79
N LYS A 172 -2.04 0.94 -3.71
CA LYS A 172 -2.50 2.33 -3.69
C LYS A 172 -1.33 3.33 -3.71
N GLU A 173 -0.30 3.09 -2.89
CA GLU A 173 0.92 3.88 -2.92
C GLU A 173 1.58 3.84 -4.30
N TYR A 174 1.67 2.66 -4.91
CA TYR A 174 2.24 2.49 -6.24
C TYR A 174 1.46 3.26 -7.32
N ARG A 175 0.11 3.12 -7.34
CA ARG A 175 -0.75 3.85 -8.28
C ARG A 175 -0.63 5.36 -8.08
N PHE A 176 -0.59 5.82 -6.83
CA PHE A 176 -0.45 7.24 -6.53
C PHE A 176 0.92 7.76 -6.97
N ALA A 177 2.00 7.06 -6.67
CA ALA A 177 3.34 7.41 -7.14
C ALA A 177 3.39 7.44 -8.67
N LEU A 178 2.91 6.38 -9.34
CA LEU A 178 2.89 6.31 -10.81
C LEU A 178 2.09 7.46 -11.43
N LEU A 179 0.94 7.82 -10.85
CA LEU A 179 0.14 8.96 -11.29
C LEU A 179 0.93 10.27 -11.18
N LEU A 180 1.64 10.49 -10.07
CA LEU A 180 2.48 11.69 -9.88
C LEU A 180 3.64 11.74 -10.87
N PHE A 181 4.37 10.64 -11.04
CA PHE A 181 5.50 10.57 -11.96
C PHE A 181 5.08 10.74 -13.43
N THR A 182 3.93 10.15 -13.81
CA THR A 182 3.38 10.31 -15.17
C THR A 182 2.93 11.74 -15.44
N ASN A 183 2.57 12.50 -14.41
CA ASN A 183 2.19 13.90 -14.50
C ASN A 183 3.28 14.83 -13.92
N ALA A 184 4.55 14.44 -14.00
CA ALA A 184 5.64 15.27 -13.49
C ALA A 184 5.57 16.69 -14.06
N SER A 185 5.86 17.68 -13.20
CA SER A 185 5.76 19.12 -13.48
C SER A 185 4.33 19.65 -13.72
N ARG A 186 3.32 18.81 -13.56
CA ARG A 186 1.90 19.23 -13.68
C ARG A 186 1.16 19.01 -12.36
N PRO A 187 0.35 19.94 -11.93
CA PRO A 187 -0.50 19.75 -10.75
C PRO A 187 -1.53 18.64 -10.96
N VAL A 188 -1.69 17.78 -9.96
CA VAL A 188 -2.71 16.71 -9.92
C VAL A 188 -3.69 17.03 -8.80
N SER A 189 -4.96 17.24 -9.14
CA SER A 189 -5.99 17.59 -8.15
C SER A 189 -6.30 16.43 -7.21
N ARG A 190 -6.72 16.75 -5.99
CA ARG A 190 -7.17 15.75 -5.00
C ARG A 190 -8.27 14.86 -5.57
N ALA A 191 -9.24 15.43 -6.27
CA ALA A 191 -10.34 14.70 -6.90
C ALA A 191 -9.82 13.67 -7.91
N ARG A 192 -8.90 14.05 -8.80
CA ARG A 192 -8.30 13.14 -9.78
C ARG A 192 -7.50 12.00 -9.12
N ILE A 193 -6.78 12.31 -8.04
CA ILE A 193 -6.04 11.28 -7.30
C ILE A 193 -7.02 10.29 -6.67
N LEU A 194 -8.06 10.76 -6.00
CA LEU A 194 -9.09 9.93 -5.37
C LEU A 194 -9.80 9.05 -6.40
N GLU A 195 -10.20 9.60 -7.52
CA GLU A 195 -10.83 8.86 -8.61
C GLU A 195 -9.91 7.78 -9.18
N THR A 196 -8.67 8.15 -9.54
CA THR A 196 -7.74 7.25 -10.24
C THR A 196 -7.20 6.15 -9.33
N VAL A 197 -6.90 6.47 -8.07
CA VAL A 197 -6.21 5.56 -7.14
C VAL A 197 -7.18 4.78 -6.27
N TRP A 198 -8.28 5.42 -5.86
CA TRP A 198 -9.27 4.84 -4.94
C TRP A 198 -10.62 4.53 -5.57
N ASN A 199 -10.86 4.88 -6.85
CA ASN A 199 -12.16 4.78 -7.53
C ASN A 199 -13.28 5.52 -6.80
N LEU A 200 -12.99 6.67 -6.21
CA LEU A 200 -13.91 7.41 -5.36
C LEU A 200 -14.45 8.66 -6.02
N ASN A 201 -15.74 8.93 -5.80
CA ASN A 201 -16.35 10.23 -6.01
C ASN A 201 -15.93 11.22 -4.91
N ARG A 202 -16.13 12.51 -5.12
CA ARG A 202 -15.56 13.69 -4.47
C ARG A 202 -15.61 13.81 -2.93
N ASP A 203 -16.27 12.90 -2.20
CA ASP A 203 -16.61 13.12 -0.77
C ASP A 203 -15.67 12.48 0.25
N VAL A 204 -14.52 11.94 -0.17
CA VAL A 204 -13.57 11.32 0.77
C VAL A 204 -12.68 12.37 1.43
N ARG A 205 -12.63 12.31 2.77
CA ARG A 205 -11.86 13.23 3.61
C ARG A 205 -10.39 13.33 3.18
N SER A 206 -9.89 14.56 3.13
CA SER A 206 -8.60 14.93 2.56
C SER A 206 -7.38 14.41 3.32
N ARG A 207 -7.48 14.09 4.62
CA ARG A 207 -6.38 13.64 5.48
C ARG A 207 -5.70 12.35 5.00
N THR A 208 -6.48 11.43 4.43
CA THR A 208 -5.96 10.16 3.87
C THR A 208 -4.91 10.38 2.78
N LEU A 209 -5.12 11.35 1.87
CA LEU A 209 -4.16 11.67 0.82
C LEU A 209 -2.85 12.23 1.38
N ASP A 210 -2.95 13.07 2.41
CA ASP A 210 -1.77 13.70 3.02
C ASP A 210 -0.87 12.64 3.68
N THR A 211 -1.47 11.65 4.34
CA THR A 211 -0.74 10.51 4.91
C THR A 211 -0.02 9.68 3.83
N HIS A 212 -0.71 9.39 2.69
CA HIS A 212 -0.07 8.68 1.58
C HIS A 212 1.04 9.50 0.92
N ALA A 213 0.83 10.80 0.72
CA ALA A 213 1.84 11.68 0.16
C ALA A 213 3.08 11.76 1.06
N SER A 214 2.89 11.86 2.39
CA SER A 214 3.98 11.82 3.36
C SER A 214 4.77 10.50 3.28
N ARG A 215 4.07 9.36 3.23
CA ARG A 215 4.71 8.04 3.07
C ARG A 215 5.48 7.90 1.77
N LEU A 216 4.95 8.43 0.67
CA LEU A 216 5.66 8.42 -0.62
C LEU A 216 6.91 9.31 -0.60
N ARG A 217 6.85 10.49 0.05
CA ARG A 217 8.05 11.33 0.23
C ARG A 217 9.16 10.56 0.93
N SER A 218 8.84 9.91 2.02
CA SER A 218 9.81 9.12 2.80
C SER A 218 10.29 7.89 2.03
N LYS A 219 9.39 7.05 1.52
CA LYS A 219 9.74 5.78 0.88
C LYS A 219 10.52 5.94 -0.42
N LEU A 220 10.17 6.95 -1.23
CA LEU A 220 10.78 7.22 -2.53
C LEU A 220 11.79 8.38 -2.48
N GLN A 221 12.10 8.89 -1.29
CA GLN A 221 13.06 9.97 -1.11
C GLN A 221 12.77 11.17 -2.05
N LEU A 222 11.51 11.63 -2.08
CA LEU A 222 11.07 12.72 -2.95
C LEU A 222 11.38 14.09 -2.30
N GLY A 223 12.67 14.35 -2.12
CA GLY A 223 13.22 15.60 -1.61
C GLY A 223 14.12 16.30 -2.64
N PRO A 224 14.35 17.61 -2.50
CA PRO A 224 15.20 18.40 -3.40
C PRO A 224 16.60 17.82 -3.57
N GLU A 225 17.17 17.30 -2.50
CA GLU A 225 18.47 16.65 -2.42
C GLU A 225 18.60 15.43 -3.34
N HIS A 226 17.47 14.89 -3.75
CA HIS A 226 17.37 13.72 -4.61
C HIS A 226 16.93 14.06 -6.05
N GLY A 227 16.83 15.35 -6.39
CA GLY A 227 16.44 15.80 -7.72
C GLY A 227 14.94 15.71 -8.02
N TRP A 228 14.13 15.44 -7.01
CA TRP A 228 12.68 15.41 -7.10
C TRP A 228 12.06 16.10 -5.88
N ARG A 229 10.93 16.79 -6.07
CA ARG A 229 10.20 17.41 -4.98
C ARG A 229 8.72 17.16 -5.13
N LEU A 230 8.11 16.51 -4.13
CA LEU A 230 6.67 16.37 -4.02
C LEU A 230 6.09 17.50 -3.16
N THR A 231 5.46 18.47 -3.79
CA THR A 231 4.87 19.66 -3.15
C THR A 231 3.38 19.49 -2.96
N THR A 232 2.87 19.92 -1.82
CA THR A 232 1.43 20.04 -1.58
C THR A 232 0.97 21.42 -2.09
N LEU A 233 0.00 21.43 -3.00
CA LEU A 233 -0.65 22.66 -3.46
C LEU A 233 -1.93 22.85 -2.65
N TYR A 234 -1.91 23.82 -1.73
CA TYR A 234 -3.01 24.05 -0.79
C TYR A 234 -4.34 24.23 -1.53
N GLY A 235 -5.39 23.54 -1.06
CA GLY A 235 -6.72 23.58 -1.67
C GLY A 235 -6.86 22.86 -3.01
N PHE A 236 -5.76 22.48 -3.69
CA PHE A 236 -5.80 21.86 -5.02
C PHE A 236 -5.40 20.37 -5.02
N GLY A 237 -4.19 20.05 -4.55
CA GLY A 237 -3.66 18.68 -4.62
C GLY A 237 -2.15 18.61 -4.45
N TYR A 238 -1.49 17.93 -5.38
CA TYR A 238 -0.05 17.66 -5.32
C TYR A 238 0.62 17.90 -6.66
N GLN A 239 1.89 18.28 -6.61
CA GLN A 239 2.75 18.41 -7.79
C GLN A 239 4.08 17.73 -7.50
N LEU A 240 4.52 16.87 -8.42
CA LEU A 240 5.84 16.29 -8.41
C LEU A 240 6.71 17.04 -9.42
N GLU A 241 7.81 17.61 -8.97
CA GLU A 241 8.74 18.37 -9.81
C GLU A 241 10.09 17.66 -9.90
N ARG A 242 10.66 17.63 -11.09
CA ARG A 242 12.05 17.27 -11.29
C ARG A 242 12.91 18.52 -11.12
N LEU A 243 13.86 18.45 -10.22
CA LEU A 243 14.80 19.53 -9.96
C LEU A 243 16.15 19.25 -10.63
N PRO A 244 16.87 20.26 -11.11
CA PRO A 244 18.25 20.07 -11.52
C PRO A 244 19.05 19.62 -10.30
N ILE A 245 19.79 18.52 -10.44
CA ILE A 245 20.75 18.10 -9.43
C ILE A 245 21.93 19.04 -9.59
N SER A 246 22.12 19.98 -8.66
CA SER A 246 23.35 20.76 -8.60
C SER A 246 24.50 19.79 -8.33
N PRO A 247 25.55 19.78 -9.14
CA PRO A 247 26.74 19.00 -8.82
C PRO A 247 27.27 19.49 -7.46
N THR A 248 27.38 18.57 -6.52
CA THR A 248 28.01 18.81 -5.23
C THR A 248 29.38 19.44 -5.52
N ARG A 249 29.61 20.66 -5.03
CA ARG A 249 30.95 21.25 -5.06
C ARG A 249 31.85 20.26 -4.34
N ILE A 250 32.70 19.58 -5.10
CA ILE A 250 33.88 18.96 -4.56
C ILE A 250 34.71 20.15 -4.07
N SER A 251 34.85 20.28 -2.77
CA SER A 251 35.75 21.23 -2.15
C SER A 251 37.15 20.78 -2.50
N ASP A 252 37.74 21.41 -3.54
CA ASP A 252 39.18 21.39 -3.77
C ASP A 252 39.85 22.12 -2.60
N SER A 253 40.12 21.36 -1.55
CA SER A 253 41.17 21.74 -0.60
C SER A 253 42.49 21.36 -1.22
N VAL A 254 42.98 22.22 -2.11
CA VAL A 254 44.37 22.18 -2.52
C VAL A 254 45.15 22.84 -1.39
N ASP A 255 45.87 22.05 -0.64
CA ASP A 255 46.91 22.48 0.27
C ASP A 255 48.01 23.16 -0.55
N GLU A 256 48.03 24.49 -0.59
CA GLU A 256 49.19 25.27 -0.91
C GLU A 256 50.12 25.26 0.31
N ASN A 257 50.99 24.30 0.38
CA ASN A 257 52.17 24.37 1.22
C ASN A 257 53.43 24.43 0.32
N VAL A 258 53.70 25.61 -0.22
CA VAL A 258 54.99 25.89 -0.87
C VAL A 258 55.96 26.39 0.18
N GLY A 259 56.91 25.53 0.48
CA GLY A 259 58.01 25.84 1.38
C GLY A 259 58.86 27.00 0.85
N SER A 260 59.12 27.91 1.76
CA SER A 260 60.23 28.92 1.61
C SER A 260 61.44 28.34 2.28
N GLU A 261 62.35 27.80 1.51
CA GLU A 261 63.75 27.65 1.96
C GLU A 261 64.49 28.88 1.64
N GLU A 262 65.03 29.47 2.66
CA GLU A 262 65.88 30.63 2.61
C GLU A 262 67.33 30.26 2.83
N LYS A 263 68.19 30.93 2.06
CA LYS A 263 69.61 30.87 2.21
C LYS A 263 70.09 31.69 3.39
N LEU A 264 70.98 31.15 4.18
CA LEU A 264 72.38 31.66 4.42
C LEU A 264 73.00 30.82 5.51
#